data_d50a2e89456b3efc2955cf9b7e03a86a
#
_entry.id   d50a2e89456b3efc2955cf9b7e03a86a
#
_cell.length_a   1.000
_cell.length_b   1.000
_cell.length_c   1.000
_cell.angle_alpha   90.00
_cell.angle_beta   90.00
_cell.angle_gamma   90.00
#
_symmetry.space_group_name_H-M   'P 1'
#
loop_
_entity.id
_entity.type
_entity.pdbx_description
1 polymer ?
#
loop_
_entity_poly.entity_id
_entity_poly.type
_entity_poly.pdbx_seq_one_letter_code
_entity_poly.pdbx_strand_id
1 'polypeptide(L)'
;IANKPMSEYCIESMKESGVTDIAIIIGGLGSNKVIEYYGDGKKFGINITYIKQDQPKGISHAIRLCKDFIKDEKFLVFLGDNIIQKSISDYVEEFKNSNYDATILLCEVDNPSRFGIADIQNEKIVKIIEKPKVPPTNLAVIGIYLLTPKIFDIIDNLKPSWRNELEITDALDILLQNNNSINHHTITSNWKDTGTPEDIINANRNILEKMTPYNFGKCEEGSEIEGSVMIGKNVLIKKGAKIIGPVIIGNDTIVEEGSFIGPNTSIGNNSKLSKC
;
A
#
# COMPACT_ATOMS: atom_id res chain seq x y z
N ILE A 1 -10.40 2.46 -1.64
CA ILE A 1 -10.66 1.50 -0.55
C ILE A 1 -11.15 2.31 0.64
N ALA A 2 -12.33 1.99 1.18
CA ALA A 2 -12.97 2.72 2.28
C ALA A 2 -12.96 4.26 2.06
N ASN A 3 -13.31 4.69 0.88
CA ASN A 3 -13.37 6.09 0.41
C ASN A 3 -12.02 6.83 0.33
N LYS A 4 -10.88 6.13 0.45
CA LYS A 4 -9.54 6.69 0.24
C LYS A 4 -8.85 6.10 -1.00
N PRO A 5 -7.98 6.83 -1.69
CA PRO A 5 -7.03 6.24 -2.62
C PRO A 5 -6.17 5.19 -1.92
N MET A 6 -5.85 4.12 -2.60
CA MET A 6 -5.04 3.03 -2.07
C MET A 6 -3.65 3.50 -1.61
N SER A 7 -3.01 4.33 -2.42
CA SER A 7 -1.70 4.92 -2.11
C SER A 7 -1.69 5.84 -0.87
N GLU A 8 -2.87 6.32 -0.40
CA GLU A 8 -2.92 7.13 0.82
C GLU A 8 -2.57 6.31 2.07
N TYR A 9 -2.93 5.02 2.09
CA TYR A 9 -2.51 4.11 3.18
C TYR A 9 -0.99 3.97 3.26
N CYS A 10 -0.31 3.93 2.10
CA CYS A 10 1.15 3.91 2.06
C CYS A 10 1.75 5.20 2.62
N ILE A 11 1.20 6.35 2.21
CA ILE A 11 1.65 7.67 2.67
C ILE A 11 1.41 7.83 4.18
N GLU A 12 0.26 7.42 4.69
CA GLU A 12 -0.04 7.43 6.13
C GLU A 12 0.98 6.59 6.91
N SER A 13 1.29 5.35 6.46
CA SER A 13 2.28 4.47 7.09
C SER A 13 3.69 5.07 7.07
N MET A 14 4.10 5.69 5.96
CA MET A 14 5.39 6.37 5.86
C MET A 14 5.47 7.56 6.83
N LYS A 15 4.43 8.38 6.86
CA LYS A 15 4.35 9.54 7.76
C LYS A 15 4.38 9.12 9.24
N GLU A 16 3.62 8.11 9.62
CA GLU A 16 3.61 7.55 10.98
C GLU A 16 4.99 7.04 11.40
N SER A 17 5.80 6.59 10.43
CA SER A 17 7.19 6.15 10.65
C SER A 17 8.20 7.31 10.64
N GLY A 18 7.73 8.57 10.57
CA GLY A 18 8.57 9.76 10.58
C GLY A 18 9.17 10.15 9.21
N VAL A 19 8.74 9.49 8.12
CA VAL A 19 9.17 9.82 6.76
C VAL A 19 8.24 10.91 6.21
N THR A 20 8.76 12.11 5.99
CA THR A 20 7.98 13.29 5.57
C THR A 20 8.35 13.81 4.19
N ASP A 21 9.53 13.53 3.69
CA ASP A 21 9.95 13.88 2.33
C ASP A 21 9.77 12.66 1.43
N ILE A 22 8.80 12.73 0.49
CA ILE A 22 8.34 11.59 -0.29
C ILE A 22 8.46 11.90 -1.78
N ALA A 23 9.14 11.02 -2.51
CA ALA A 23 9.10 11.01 -3.97
C ALA A 23 7.96 10.07 -4.44
N ILE A 24 7.02 10.60 -5.21
CA ILE A 24 5.99 9.79 -5.86
C ILE A 24 6.39 9.58 -7.32
N ILE A 25 6.60 8.32 -7.68
CA ILE A 25 6.89 7.95 -9.06
C ILE A 25 5.58 7.89 -9.83
N ILE A 26 5.47 8.72 -10.84
CA ILE A 26 4.29 8.82 -11.69
C ILE A 26 4.61 8.41 -13.13
N GLY A 27 3.63 7.80 -13.80
CA GLY A 27 3.76 7.40 -15.21
C GLY A 27 2.45 6.87 -15.76
N GLY A 28 2.29 6.97 -17.07
CA GLY A 28 1.09 6.49 -17.76
C GLY A 28 -0.19 7.27 -17.47
N LEU A 29 -1.32 6.61 -17.71
CA LEU A 29 -2.66 7.17 -17.54
C LEU A 29 -2.97 7.41 -16.05
N GLY A 30 -3.51 8.58 -15.72
CA GLY A 30 -3.92 8.90 -14.35
C GLY A 30 -2.90 9.67 -13.51
N SER A 31 -1.67 9.88 -13.99
CA SER A 31 -0.64 10.66 -13.27
C SER A 31 -1.13 12.03 -12.81
N ASN A 32 -1.89 12.74 -13.66
CA ASN A 32 -2.45 14.06 -13.32
C ASN A 32 -3.42 13.99 -12.13
N LYS A 33 -4.21 12.92 -12.00
CA LYS A 33 -5.12 12.73 -10.87
C LYS A 33 -4.36 12.52 -9.56
N VAL A 34 -3.21 11.86 -9.60
CA VAL A 34 -2.34 11.69 -8.44
C VAL A 34 -1.78 13.04 -8.01
N ILE A 35 -1.26 13.83 -8.96
CA ILE A 35 -0.75 15.18 -8.70
C ILE A 35 -1.86 16.10 -8.15
N GLU A 36 -3.04 16.08 -8.77
CA GLU A 36 -4.20 16.88 -8.32
C GLU A 36 -4.64 16.50 -6.90
N TYR A 37 -4.66 15.19 -6.58
CA TYR A 37 -5.09 14.71 -5.28
C TYR A 37 -4.13 15.08 -4.16
N TYR A 38 -2.83 14.84 -4.35
CA TYR A 38 -1.83 15.04 -3.30
C TYR A 38 -1.25 16.45 -3.27
N GLY A 39 -1.22 17.16 -4.41
CA GLY A 39 -0.61 18.49 -4.52
C GLY A 39 0.87 18.49 -4.11
N ASP A 40 1.26 19.44 -3.29
CA ASP A 40 2.61 19.53 -2.71
C ASP A 40 2.78 18.70 -1.41
N GLY A 41 1.74 17.98 -1.00
CA GLY A 41 1.74 17.13 0.20
C GLY A 41 1.40 17.85 1.51
N LYS A 42 1.36 19.19 1.56
CA LYS A 42 1.17 19.95 2.80
C LYS A 42 -0.13 19.63 3.53
N LYS A 43 -1.22 19.39 2.79
CA LYS A 43 -2.50 19.00 3.40
C LYS A 43 -2.44 17.66 4.15
N PHE A 44 -1.44 16.81 3.84
CA PHE A 44 -1.16 15.55 4.52
C PHE A 44 -0.03 15.67 5.56
N GLY A 45 0.61 16.86 5.67
CA GLY A 45 1.74 17.12 6.57
C GLY A 45 3.05 16.47 6.11
N ILE A 46 3.27 16.41 4.80
CA ILE A 46 4.45 15.88 4.14
C ILE A 46 4.88 16.81 3.00
N ASN A 47 6.07 16.58 2.44
CA ASN A 47 6.57 17.23 1.22
C ASN A 47 6.60 16.20 0.10
N ILE A 48 6.01 16.51 -1.05
CA ILE A 48 5.99 15.59 -2.20
C ILE A 48 6.80 16.15 -3.35
N THR A 49 7.67 15.29 -3.89
CA THR A 49 8.35 15.48 -5.18
C THR A 49 7.83 14.44 -6.17
N TYR A 50 7.40 14.88 -7.35
CA TYR A 50 6.94 13.97 -8.40
C TYR A 50 8.09 13.67 -9.35
N ILE A 51 8.36 12.38 -9.58
CA ILE A 51 9.39 11.89 -10.51
C ILE A 51 8.70 11.08 -11.59
N LYS A 52 8.95 11.45 -12.85
CA LYS A 52 8.29 10.82 -13.99
C LYS A 52 9.04 9.57 -14.44
N GLN A 53 8.33 8.46 -14.55
CA GLN A 53 8.78 7.24 -15.21
C GLN A 53 8.07 7.13 -16.56
N ASP A 54 8.78 7.38 -17.65
CA ASP A 54 8.18 7.41 -18.99
C ASP A 54 7.75 6.02 -19.49
N GLN A 55 8.41 4.96 -19.05
CA GLN A 55 8.11 3.58 -19.40
C GLN A 55 8.19 2.68 -18.16
N PRO A 56 7.25 1.74 -17.97
CA PRO A 56 7.23 0.81 -16.83
C PRO A 56 8.31 -0.28 -17.02
N LYS A 57 9.56 0.02 -16.67
CA LYS A 57 10.71 -0.89 -16.79
C LYS A 57 11.06 -1.62 -15.49
N GLY A 58 10.10 -1.77 -14.58
CA GLY A 58 10.26 -2.45 -13.30
C GLY A 58 10.56 -1.52 -12.13
N ILE A 59 10.53 -2.09 -10.91
CA ILE A 59 10.67 -1.37 -9.64
C ILE A 59 12.07 -0.77 -9.50
N SER A 60 13.11 -1.54 -9.82
CA SER A 60 14.50 -1.03 -9.77
C SER A 60 14.71 0.17 -10.68
N HIS A 61 14.06 0.21 -11.85
CA HIS A 61 14.12 1.39 -12.71
C HIS A 61 13.47 2.61 -12.05
N ALA A 62 12.32 2.43 -11.38
CA ALA A 62 11.67 3.51 -10.64
C ALA A 62 12.57 4.03 -9.50
N ILE A 63 13.19 3.13 -8.73
CA ILE A 63 14.14 3.48 -7.68
C ILE A 63 15.32 4.27 -8.25
N ARG A 64 15.89 3.84 -9.38
CA ARG A 64 17.03 4.52 -10.04
C ARG A 64 16.72 5.97 -10.35
N LEU A 65 15.51 6.29 -10.79
CA LEU A 65 15.09 7.66 -11.08
C LEU A 65 15.08 8.56 -9.84
N CYS A 66 15.05 7.98 -8.64
CA CYS A 66 15.07 8.73 -7.38
C CYS A 66 16.48 9.04 -6.86
N LYS A 67 17.56 8.64 -7.56
CA LYS A 67 18.95 8.77 -7.09
C LYS A 67 19.28 10.19 -6.63
N ASP A 68 18.94 11.20 -7.44
CA ASP A 68 19.20 12.60 -7.10
C ASP A 68 18.35 13.15 -5.95
N PHE A 69 17.15 12.58 -5.75
CA PHE A 69 16.29 12.90 -4.62
C PHE A 69 16.83 12.31 -3.31
N ILE A 70 17.27 11.05 -3.35
CA ILE A 70 17.72 10.29 -2.19
C ILE A 70 19.14 10.68 -1.76
N LYS A 71 20.02 10.96 -2.71
CA LYS A 71 21.46 11.25 -2.47
C LYS A 71 22.14 10.12 -1.68
N ASP A 72 22.69 10.44 -0.52
CA ASP A 72 23.47 9.51 0.31
C ASP A 72 22.68 9.02 1.53
N GLU A 73 21.35 9.27 1.59
CA GLU A 73 20.52 8.94 2.74
C GLU A 73 19.96 7.51 2.66
N LYS A 74 19.75 6.88 3.81
CA LYS A 74 18.91 5.69 3.91
C LYS A 74 17.47 6.04 3.52
N PHE A 75 16.79 5.16 2.84
CA PHE A 75 15.44 5.44 2.34
C PHE A 75 14.49 4.24 2.41
N LEU A 76 13.22 4.56 2.40
CA LEU A 76 12.12 3.61 2.36
C LEU A 76 11.48 3.63 0.97
N VAL A 77 11.28 2.46 0.39
CA VAL A 77 10.44 2.25 -0.78
C VAL A 77 9.15 1.58 -0.34
N PHE A 78 8.01 2.14 -0.75
CA PHE A 78 6.70 1.57 -0.48
C PHE A 78 5.90 1.54 -1.78
N LEU A 79 5.51 0.35 -2.24
CA LEU A 79 4.71 0.20 -3.45
C LEU A 79 3.27 0.64 -3.19
N GLY A 80 2.74 1.50 -4.07
CA GLY A 80 1.45 2.19 -3.88
C GLY A 80 0.20 1.30 -3.93
N ASP A 81 0.35 0.03 -4.25
CA ASP A 81 -0.69 -1.01 -4.26
C ASP A 81 -0.63 -1.95 -3.05
N ASN A 82 0.28 -1.70 -2.12
CA ASN A 82 0.41 -2.48 -0.89
C ASN A 82 -0.32 -1.80 0.27
N ILE A 83 -1.08 -2.57 1.00
CA ILE A 83 -1.75 -2.15 2.23
C ILE A 83 -1.21 -2.96 3.39
N ILE A 84 -0.68 -2.27 4.40
CA ILE A 84 -0.28 -2.85 5.66
C ILE A 84 -1.07 -2.19 6.78
N GLN A 85 -1.61 -3.00 7.68
CA GLN A 85 -2.39 -2.50 8.83
C GLN A 85 -1.58 -2.45 10.12
N LYS A 86 -0.34 -2.94 10.09
CA LYS A 86 0.60 -2.85 11.20
C LYS A 86 1.51 -1.66 10.97
N SER A 87 1.82 -0.92 12.03
CA SER A 87 2.85 0.12 11.96
C SER A 87 4.18 -0.46 11.52
N ILE A 88 4.88 0.25 10.64
CA ILE A 88 6.23 -0.08 10.20
C ILE A 88 7.30 0.73 10.94
N SER A 89 6.89 1.57 11.91
CA SER A 89 7.78 2.50 12.61
C SER A 89 8.96 1.81 13.28
N ASP A 90 8.73 0.66 13.92
CA ASP A 90 9.80 -0.10 14.58
C ASP A 90 10.86 -0.59 13.59
N TYR A 91 10.44 -1.05 12.41
CA TYR A 91 11.36 -1.52 11.36
C TYR A 91 12.17 -0.36 10.76
N VAL A 92 11.52 0.81 10.58
CA VAL A 92 12.18 2.03 10.09
C VAL A 92 13.20 2.51 11.09
N GLU A 93 12.86 2.57 12.38
CA GLU A 93 13.77 3.02 13.44
C GLU A 93 14.95 2.05 13.63
N GLU A 94 14.70 0.73 13.62
CA GLU A 94 15.76 -0.28 13.65
C GLU A 94 16.72 -0.13 12.48
N PHE A 95 16.19 -0.03 11.25
CA PHE A 95 17.03 0.13 10.05
C PHE A 95 17.85 1.42 10.09
N LYS A 96 17.25 2.53 10.52
CA LYS A 96 17.93 3.83 10.67
C LYS A 96 19.16 3.70 11.56
N ASN A 97 19.04 2.98 12.68
CA ASN A 97 20.10 2.84 13.69
C ASN A 97 21.03 1.64 13.43
N SER A 98 20.77 0.81 12.44
CA SER A 98 21.55 -0.38 12.10
C SER A 98 22.67 -0.08 11.11
N ASN A 99 23.52 -1.09 10.88
CA ASN A 99 24.51 -1.10 9.80
C ASN A 99 24.07 -2.00 8.62
N TYR A 100 22.79 -2.36 8.54
CA TYR A 100 22.27 -3.12 7.42
C TYR A 100 22.26 -2.30 6.14
N ASP A 101 22.58 -2.96 5.03
CA ASP A 101 22.52 -2.37 3.69
C ASP A 101 21.10 -2.38 3.11
N ALA A 102 20.32 -3.37 3.55
CA ALA A 102 18.89 -3.45 3.30
C ALA A 102 18.15 -4.10 4.46
N THR A 103 16.87 -3.77 4.62
CA THR A 103 15.90 -4.55 5.41
C THR A 103 14.66 -4.77 4.54
N ILE A 104 14.22 -6.02 4.42
CA ILE A 104 13.03 -6.39 3.66
C ILE A 104 11.96 -6.97 4.59
N LEU A 105 10.71 -6.72 4.24
CA LEU A 105 9.59 -7.28 4.96
C LEU A 105 9.05 -8.49 4.18
N LEU A 106 8.76 -9.56 4.89
CA LEU A 106 8.27 -10.83 4.36
C LEU A 106 6.88 -11.14 4.90
N CYS A 107 6.08 -11.84 4.11
CA CYS A 107 4.79 -12.35 4.53
C CYS A 107 4.58 -13.76 3.98
N GLU A 108 3.98 -14.65 4.76
CA GLU A 108 3.53 -15.94 4.27
C GLU A 108 2.34 -15.77 3.33
N VAL A 109 2.40 -16.44 2.18
CA VAL A 109 1.36 -16.37 1.14
C VAL A 109 0.94 -17.75 0.65
N ASP A 110 -0.33 -17.89 0.26
CA ASP A 110 -0.87 -19.17 -0.25
C ASP A 110 -0.36 -19.50 -1.65
N ASN A 111 -0.07 -18.48 -2.45
CA ASN A 111 0.40 -18.66 -3.83
C ASN A 111 1.75 -17.94 -4.07
N PRO A 112 2.86 -18.55 -3.59
CA PRO A 112 4.16 -17.91 -3.65
C PRO A 112 4.71 -17.67 -5.06
N SER A 113 4.26 -18.44 -6.07
CA SER A 113 4.71 -18.23 -7.46
C SER A 113 4.30 -16.89 -8.08
N ARG A 114 3.44 -16.12 -7.40
CA ARG A 114 3.04 -14.77 -7.84
C ARG A 114 4.00 -13.67 -7.40
N PHE A 115 4.90 -13.94 -6.47
CA PHE A 115 5.72 -12.95 -5.75
C PHE A 115 7.21 -13.25 -5.85
N GLY A 116 8.03 -12.26 -5.54
CA GLY A 116 9.41 -12.49 -5.17
C GLY A 116 9.47 -13.29 -3.88
N ILE A 117 10.27 -14.33 -3.82
CA ILE A 117 10.35 -15.26 -2.69
C ILE A 117 11.73 -15.23 -2.07
N ALA A 118 11.77 -15.14 -0.74
CA ALA A 118 12.98 -15.27 0.04
C ALA A 118 13.20 -16.72 0.49
N ASP A 119 14.38 -17.27 0.20
CA ASP A 119 14.86 -18.52 0.80
C ASP A 119 15.63 -18.18 2.07
N ILE A 120 15.20 -18.73 3.20
CA ILE A 120 15.78 -18.48 4.52
C ILE A 120 16.35 -19.77 5.08
N GLN A 121 17.61 -19.73 5.48
CA GLN A 121 18.30 -20.84 6.15
C GLN A 121 19.03 -20.29 7.38
N ASN A 122 18.84 -20.95 8.53
CA ASN A 122 19.42 -20.52 9.80
C ASN A 122 19.18 -19.03 10.11
N GLU A 123 17.94 -18.60 9.96
CA GLU A 123 17.48 -17.21 10.18
C GLU A 123 18.14 -16.16 9.27
N LYS A 124 18.76 -16.57 8.18
CA LYS A 124 19.39 -15.68 7.20
C LYS A 124 18.81 -15.90 5.82
N ILE A 125 18.62 -14.82 5.09
CA ILE A 125 18.28 -14.89 3.67
C ILE A 125 19.50 -15.44 2.93
N VAL A 126 19.30 -16.51 2.17
CA VAL A 126 20.34 -17.13 1.35
C VAL A 126 20.11 -16.87 -0.13
N LYS A 127 18.87 -16.57 -0.52
CA LYS A 127 18.50 -16.25 -1.91
C LYS A 127 17.18 -15.50 -1.99
N ILE A 128 17.04 -14.67 -3.03
CA ILE A 128 15.78 -14.01 -3.38
C ILE A 128 15.50 -14.29 -4.85
N ILE A 129 14.28 -14.76 -5.18
CA ILE A 129 13.93 -15.24 -6.52
C ILE A 129 12.62 -14.61 -6.97
N GLU A 130 12.62 -13.95 -8.14
CA GLU A 130 11.39 -13.38 -8.71
C GLU A 130 10.49 -14.48 -9.29
N LYS A 131 9.27 -14.56 -8.79
CA LYS A 131 8.16 -15.42 -9.27
C LYS A 131 8.61 -16.82 -9.69
N PRO A 132 9.22 -17.58 -8.77
CA PRO A 132 9.76 -18.90 -9.10
C PRO A 132 8.63 -19.89 -9.48
N LYS A 133 8.86 -20.70 -10.51
CA LYS A 133 7.94 -21.79 -10.88
C LYS A 133 7.80 -22.85 -9.78
N VAL A 134 8.89 -23.08 -9.06
CA VAL A 134 8.96 -23.97 -7.90
C VAL A 134 9.53 -23.15 -6.73
N PRO A 135 8.67 -22.56 -5.89
CA PRO A 135 9.10 -21.73 -4.77
C PRO A 135 9.82 -22.56 -3.69
N PRO A 136 10.96 -22.10 -3.17
CA PRO A 136 11.64 -22.80 -2.08
C PRO A 136 10.92 -22.65 -0.73
N THR A 137 10.18 -21.56 -0.54
CA THR A 137 9.39 -21.23 0.65
C THR A 137 8.07 -20.57 0.26
N ASN A 138 7.20 -20.27 1.24
CA ASN A 138 6.02 -19.44 1.08
C ASN A 138 6.22 -17.99 1.53
N LEU A 139 7.46 -17.57 1.79
CA LEU A 139 7.80 -16.23 2.28
C LEU A 139 7.96 -15.25 1.12
N ALA A 140 6.91 -14.50 0.84
CA ALA A 140 6.91 -13.46 -0.18
C ALA A 140 7.60 -12.20 0.34
N VAL A 141 8.45 -11.62 -0.50
CA VAL A 141 9.00 -10.27 -0.32
C VAL A 141 7.90 -9.28 -0.64
N ILE A 142 7.45 -8.54 0.36
CA ILE A 142 6.38 -7.57 0.18
C ILE A 142 6.92 -6.24 -0.34
N GLY A 143 6.04 -5.39 -0.86
CA GLY A 143 6.40 -4.12 -1.52
C GLY A 143 6.88 -3.02 -0.58
N ILE A 144 7.63 -3.36 0.47
CA ILE A 144 8.19 -2.41 1.44
C ILE A 144 9.66 -2.76 1.64
N TYR A 145 10.54 -1.83 1.25
CA TYR A 145 12.00 -2.04 1.29
C TYR A 145 12.68 -0.86 1.99
N LEU A 146 13.55 -1.14 2.92
CA LEU A 146 14.43 -0.18 3.58
C LEU A 146 15.83 -0.38 3.00
N LEU A 147 16.39 0.65 2.37
CA LEU A 147 17.59 0.51 1.53
C LEU A 147 18.61 1.60 1.85
N THR A 148 19.88 1.27 1.60
CA THR A 148 20.96 2.25 1.52
C THR A 148 21.26 2.61 0.07
N PRO A 149 21.95 3.74 -0.21
CA PRO A 149 22.36 4.12 -1.56
C PRO A 149 23.21 3.11 -2.32
N LYS A 150 23.81 2.12 -1.64
CA LYS A 150 24.54 1.01 -2.29
C LYS A 150 23.73 0.27 -3.34
N ILE A 151 22.40 0.27 -3.21
CA ILE A 151 21.52 -0.38 -4.18
C ILE A 151 21.61 0.26 -5.56
N PHE A 152 21.95 1.55 -5.68
CA PHE A 152 22.04 2.24 -6.96
C PHE A 152 23.16 1.69 -7.85
N ASP A 153 24.31 1.35 -7.28
CA ASP A 153 25.43 0.77 -8.03
C ASP A 153 25.08 -0.59 -8.63
N ILE A 154 24.23 -1.34 -7.92
CA ILE A 154 23.71 -2.62 -8.40
C ILE A 154 22.67 -2.39 -9.51
N ILE A 155 21.72 -1.49 -9.28
CA ILE A 155 20.66 -1.19 -10.25
C ILE A 155 21.23 -0.63 -11.56
N ASP A 156 22.28 0.18 -11.50
CA ASP A 156 22.93 0.76 -12.70
C ASP A 156 23.52 -0.32 -13.62
N ASN A 157 23.86 -1.48 -13.08
CA ASN A 157 24.42 -2.63 -13.82
C ASN A 157 23.43 -3.79 -14.00
N LEU A 158 22.18 -3.64 -13.51
CA LEU A 158 21.16 -4.69 -13.56
C LEU A 158 20.69 -4.93 -15.01
N LYS A 159 20.55 -6.19 -15.38
CA LYS A 159 19.99 -6.59 -16.67
C LYS A 159 18.49 -6.85 -16.53
N PRO A 160 17.70 -6.56 -17.58
CA PRO A 160 16.28 -6.90 -17.57
C PRO A 160 16.07 -8.40 -17.41
N SER A 161 15.05 -8.75 -16.63
CA SER A 161 14.58 -10.11 -16.46
C SER A 161 13.91 -10.67 -17.73
N TRP A 162 13.47 -11.92 -17.66
CA TRP A 162 12.63 -12.53 -18.71
C TRP A 162 11.31 -11.78 -18.96
N ARG A 163 10.88 -10.92 -18.01
CA ARG A 163 9.72 -10.03 -18.14
C ARG A 163 10.04 -8.70 -18.83
N ASN A 164 11.30 -8.49 -19.20
CA ASN A 164 11.85 -7.22 -19.68
C ASN A 164 11.75 -6.07 -18.65
N GLU A 165 11.82 -6.43 -17.36
CA GLU A 165 11.81 -5.51 -16.23
C GLU A 165 13.10 -5.58 -15.42
N LEU A 166 13.50 -4.47 -14.80
CA LEU A 166 14.56 -4.43 -13.80
C LEU A 166 13.93 -4.75 -12.44
N GLU A 167 14.06 -6.02 -12.04
CA GLU A 167 13.42 -6.53 -10.84
C GLU A 167 14.16 -6.08 -9.59
N ILE A 168 13.41 -5.71 -8.56
CA ILE A 168 14.01 -5.37 -7.26
C ILE A 168 14.56 -6.62 -6.55
N THR A 169 13.95 -7.75 -6.75
CA THR A 169 14.38 -9.04 -6.23
C THR A 169 15.74 -9.45 -6.77
N ASP A 170 16.01 -9.23 -8.05
CA ASP A 170 17.32 -9.48 -8.65
C ASP A 170 18.39 -8.53 -8.08
N ALA A 171 18.02 -7.25 -7.88
CA ALA A 171 18.94 -6.30 -7.26
C ALA A 171 19.27 -6.66 -5.81
N LEU A 172 18.29 -7.11 -5.04
CA LEU A 172 18.49 -7.57 -3.66
C LEU A 172 19.30 -8.86 -3.60
N ASP A 173 19.06 -9.82 -4.52
CA ASP A 173 19.85 -11.06 -4.58
C ASP A 173 21.33 -10.77 -4.92
N ILE A 174 21.60 -9.86 -5.84
CA ILE A 174 22.97 -9.40 -6.15
C ILE A 174 23.59 -8.68 -4.95
N LEU A 175 22.82 -7.84 -4.23
CA LEU A 175 23.28 -7.20 -3.00
C LEU A 175 23.74 -8.25 -1.98
N LEU A 176 22.94 -9.29 -1.79
CA LEU A 176 23.25 -10.41 -0.90
C LEU A 176 24.52 -11.17 -1.34
N GLN A 177 24.63 -11.50 -2.64
CA GLN A 177 25.78 -12.22 -3.19
C GLN A 177 27.08 -11.43 -3.08
N ASN A 178 27.02 -10.11 -3.06
CA ASN A 178 28.16 -9.22 -2.82
C ASN A 178 28.53 -9.09 -1.34
N ASN A 179 28.05 -9.99 -0.47
CA ASN A 179 28.28 -10.01 0.97
C ASN A 179 27.80 -8.75 1.70
N ASN A 180 26.81 -8.05 1.15
CA ASN A 180 26.13 -6.97 1.86
C ASN A 180 25.15 -7.54 2.90
N SER A 181 24.90 -6.77 3.92
CA SER A 181 24.09 -7.16 5.07
C SER A 181 22.61 -6.88 4.81
N ILE A 182 21.81 -7.93 4.64
CA ILE A 182 20.35 -7.82 4.48
C ILE A 182 19.66 -8.41 5.71
N ASN A 183 18.88 -7.57 6.39
CA ASN A 183 17.98 -7.99 7.47
C ASN A 183 16.59 -8.28 6.92
N HIS A 184 15.78 -9.03 7.66
CA HIS A 184 14.39 -9.28 7.31
C HIS A 184 13.51 -9.36 8.54
N HIS A 185 12.22 -9.04 8.35
CA HIS A 185 11.17 -9.28 9.34
C HIS A 185 9.98 -9.97 8.67
N THR A 186 9.45 -10.99 9.32
CA THR A 186 8.23 -11.64 8.85
C THR A 186 7.02 -10.97 9.51
N ILE A 187 6.11 -10.49 8.68
CA ILE A 187 4.84 -9.91 9.12
C ILE A 187 3.79 -11.01 9.15
N THR A 188 3.24 -11.25 10.32
CA THR A 188 2.12 -12.18 10.48
C THR A 188 0.82 -11.40 10.27
N SER A 189 0.09 -11.71 9.20
CA SER A 189 -1.23 -11.17 8.85
C SER A 189 -1.34 -9.62 8.78
N ASN A 190 -2.26 -9.10 7.99
CA ASN A 190 -2.54 -7.67 7.78
C ASN A 190 -1.75 -6.98 6.65
N TRP A 191 -1.05 -7.73 5.80
CA TRP A 191 -0.58 -7.23 4.52
C TRP A 191 -1.47 -7.74 3.38
N LYS A 192 -1.74 -6.87 2.41
CA LYS A 192 -2.41 -7.22 1.16
C LYS A 192 -1.76 -6.48 -0.01
N ASP A 193 -1.40 -7.25 -1.01
CA ASP A 193 -1.22 -6.79 -2.37
C ASP A 193 -2.61 -6.64 -3.01
N THR A 194 -2.84 -5.56 -3.74
CA THR A 194 -4.12 -5.28 -4.39
C THR A 194 -4.01 -5.41 -5.91
N GLY A 195 -3.26 -6.41 -6.36
CA GLY A 195 -2.96 -6.66 -7.76
C GLY A 195 -4.14 -7.18 -8.59
N THR A 196 -5.23 -7.62 -7.97
CA THR A 196 -6.44 -8.09 -8.66
C THR A 196 -7.70 -7.41 -8.12
N PRO A 197 -8.81 -7.36 -8.89
CA PRO A 197 -10.10 -6.84 -8.40
C PRO A 197 -10.58 -7.52 -7.11
N GLU A 198 -10.36 -8.82 -6.97
CA GLU A 198 -10.72 -9.57 -5.78
C GLU A 198 -9.87 -9.13 -4.57
N ASP A 199 -8.57 -8.90 -4.76
CA ASP A 199 -7.69 -8.39 -3.72
C ASP A 199 -8.16 -7.01 -3.23
N ILE A 200 -8.62 -6.13 -4.14
CA ILE A 200 -9.17 -4.81 -3.81
C ILE A 200 -10.45 -4.93 -2.96
N ILE A 201 -11.36 -5.83 -3.34
CA ILE A 201 -12.60 -6.08 -2.59
C ILE A 201 -12.28 -6.59 -1.19
N ASN A 202 -11.37 -7.57 -1.08
CA ASN A 202 -10.93 -8.12 0.19
C ASN A 202 -10.22 -7.07 1.08
N ALA A 203 -9.38 -6.22 0.48
CA ALA A 203 -8.73 -5.11 1.20
C ALA A 203 -9.77 -4.11 1.72
N ASN A 204 -10.78 -3.75 0.90
CA ASN A 204 -11.88 -2.88 1.32
C ASN A 204 -12.62 -3.45 2.52
N ARG A 205 -12.98 -4.73 2.48
CA ARG A 205 -13.62 -5.42 3.59
C ARG A 205 -12.78 -5.37 4.86
N ASN A 206 -11.51 -5.76 4.77
CA ASN A 206 -10.61 -5.82 5.92
C ASN A 206 -10.39 -4.44 6.58
N ILE A 207 -10.40 -3.37 5.79
CA ILE A 207 -10.30 -1.99 6.31
C ILE A 207 -11.61 -1.61 7.01
N LEU A 208 -12.77 -1.81 6.35
CA LEU A 208 -14.07 -1.44 6.90
C LEU A 208 -14.39 -2.17 8.22
N GLU A 209 -14.03 -3.46 8.34
CA GLU A 209 -14.23 -4.25 9.56
C GLU A 209 -13.50 -3.69 10.79
N LYS A 210 -12.39 -2.97 10.58
CA LYS A 210 -11.56 -2.40 11.65
C LYS A 210 -11.84 -0.93 11.93
N MET A 211 -12.63 -0.26 11.10
CA MET A 211 -12.96 1.14 11.31
C MET A 211 -13.91 1.31 12.50
N THR A 212 -13.64 2.32 13.30
CA THR A 212 -14.55 2.71 14.41
C THR A 212 -15.79 3.39 13.85
N PRO A 213 -17.01 2.95 14.22
CA PRO A 213 -18.25 3.59 13.76
C PRO A 213 -18.35 5.04 14.21
N TYR A 214 -18.92 5.87 13.37
CA TYR A 214 -19.29 7.25 13.69
C TYR A 214 -20.53 7.68 12.91
N ASN A 215 -21.24 8.68 13.44
CA ASN A 215 -22.40 9.26 12.76
C ASN A 215 -22.39 10.79 12.89
N PHE A 216 -22.13 11.48 11.76
CA PHE A 216 -22.23 12.94 11.63
C PHE A 216 -23.38 13.36 10.72
N GLY A 217 -24.23 12.42 10.31
CA GLY A 217 -25.40 12.64 9.47
C GLY A 217 -26.71 12.70 10.27
N LYS A 218 -27.80 12.73 9.53
CA LYS A 218 -29.16 12.69 10.04
C LYS A 218 -29.85 11.41 9.56
N CYS A 219 -30.42 10.65 10.50
CA CYS A 219 -31.24 9.47 10.23
C CYS A 219 -32.68 9.81 10.54
N GLU A 220 -33.60 9.62 9.59
CA GLU A 220 -35.02 9.79 9.82
C GLU A 220 -35.60 8.65 10.65
N GLU A 221 -36.67 8.93 11.38
CA GLU A 221 -37.39 7.91 12.16
C GLU A 221 -37.89 6.80 11.23
N GLY A 222 -37.64 5.54 11.62
CA GLY A 222 -37.95 4.35 10.82
C GLY A 222 -36.88 3.96 9.83
N SER A 223 -35.67 4.59 9.84
CA SER A 223 -34.48 4.02 9.25
C SER A 223 -33.82 3.01 10.19
N GLU A 224 -33.22 1.97 9.65
CA GLU A 224 -32.55 0.90 10.40
C GLU A 224 -31.05 0.91 10.10
N ILE A 225 -30.22 0.94 11.17
CA ILE A 225 -28.74 0.89 11.05
C ILE A 225 -28.23 -0.19 11.98
N GLU A 226 -27.59 -1.21 11.43
CA GLU A 226 -27.05 -2.35 12.13
C GLU A 226 -25.55 -2.50 11.90
N GLY A 227 -24.79 -2.87 12.93
CA GLY A 227 -23.35 -3.14 12.85
C GLY A 227 -22.48 -1.87 12.74
N SER A 228 -21.26 -2.02 12.19
CA SER A 228 -20.29 -0.94 12.09
C SER A 228 -20.60 -0.06 10.88
N VAL A 229 -21.17 1.12 11.08
CA VAL A 229 -21.50 2.07 10.02
C VAL A 229 -20.86 3.43 10.30
N MET A 230 -20.09 3.92 9.32
CA MET A 230 -19.45 5.23 9.34
C MET A 230 -20.26 6.18 8.45
N ILE A 231 -20.90 7.18 9.06
CA ILE A 231 -21.78 8.13 8.39
C ILE A 231 -21.14 9.52 8.39
N GLY A 232 -20.84 10.05 7.21
CA GLY A 232 -20.20 11.33 7.01
C GLY A 232 -21.10 12.54 7.35
N LYS A 233 -20.53 13.73 7.19
CA LYS A 233 -21.23 14.99 7.43
C LYS A 233 -22.32 15.23 6.36
N ASN A 234 -23.42 15.85 6.77
CA ASN A 234 -24.56 16.20 5.90
C ASN A 234 -25.18 15.00 5.18
N VAL A 235 -24.94 13.77 5.66
CA VAL A 235 -25.62 12.59 5.13
C VAL A 235 -27.07 12.59 5.63
N LEU A 236 -28.00 12.28 4.72
CA LEU A 236 -29.41 12.09 5.07
C LEU A 236 -29.82 10.64 4.74
N ILE A 237 -30.18 9.89 5.78
CA ILE A 237 -30.73 8.55 5.65
C ILE A 237 -32.23 8.65 5.87
N LYS A 238 -33.01 8.38 4.82
CA LYS A 238 -34.46 8.54 4.84
C LYS A 238 -35.18 7.35 5.47
N LYS A 239 -36.42 7.57 5.84
CA LYS A 239 -37.32 6.58 6.44
C LYS A 239 -37.34 5.28 5.63
N GLY A 240 -37.34 4.13 6.31
CA GLY A 240 -37.40 2.81 5.70
C GLY A 240 -36.12 2.35 5.00
N ALA A 241 -35.06 3.19 4.98
CA ALA A 241 -33.76 2.72 4.53
C ALA A 241 -33.13 1.80 5.56
N LYS A 242 -32.53 0.70 5.10
CA LYS A 242 -31.81 -0.29 5.95
C LYS A 242 -30.34 -0.37 5.56
N ILE A 243 -29.45 -0.20 6.53
CA ILE A 243 -28.00 -0.26 6.36
C ILE A 243 -27.42 -1.31 7.31
N ILE A 244 -26.70 -2.28 6.73
CA ILE A 244 -26.04 -3.35 7.51
C ILE A 244 -24.54 -3.21 7.33
N GLY A 245 -23.83 -2.86 8.38
CA GLY A 245 -22.36 -2.69 8.38
C GLY A 245 -21.58 -4.02 8.23
N PRO A 246 -20.26 -3.92 7.93
CA PRO A 246 -19.48 -2.68 7.89
C PRO A 246 -19.72 -1.86 6.61
N VAL A 247 -20.03 -0.58 6.76
CA VAL A 247 -20.34 0.36 5.67
C VAL A 247 -19.73 1.73 5.95
N ILE A 248 -19.19 2.40 4.94
CA ILE A 248 -18.83 3.82 5.01
C ILE A 248 -19.65 4.61 4.00
N ILE A 249 -20.25 5.71 4.46
CA ILE A 249 -21.01 6.65 3.64
C ILE A 249 -20.32 8.01 3.70
N GLY A 250 -19.87 8.49 2.54
CA GLY A 250 -19.21 9.78 2.41
C GLY A 250 -20.12 10.97 2.64
N ASN A 251 -19.51 12.15 2.79
CA ASN A 251 -20.22 13.40 3.07
C ASN A 251 -21.25 13.77 1.99
N ASP A 252 -22.24 14.57 2.35
CA ASP A 252 -23.22 15.17 1.42
C ASP A 252 -23.97 14.11 0.60
N THR A 253 -24.20 12.93 1.17
CA THR A 253 -24.86 11.78 0.53
C THR A 253 -26.28 11.60 1.02
N ILE A 254 -27.18 11.24 0.11
CA ILE A 254 -28.59 10.97 0.42
C ILE A 254 -28.88 9.48 0.15
N VAL A 255 -29.36 8.79 1.16
CA VAL A 255 -29.92 7.43 1.04
C VAL A 255 -31.44 7.57 1.07
N GLU A 256 -32.07 7.32 -0.08
CA GLU A 256 -33.50 7.48 -0.28
C GLU A 256 -34.33 6.41 0.45
N GLU A 257 -35.61 6.70 0.59
CA GLU A 257 -36.56 5.82 1.26
C GLU A 257 -36.55 4.38 0.70
N GLY A 258 -36.55 3.40 1.60
CA GLY A 258 -36.60 1.98 1.26
C GLY A 258 -35.33 1.40 0.61
N SER A 259 -34.24 2.17 0.56
CA SER A 259 -32.96 1.66 0.06
C SER A 259 -32.35 0.64 1.04
N PHE A 260 -31.70 -0.39 0.50
CA PHE A 260 -30.94 -1.37 1.27
C PHE A 260 -29.45 -1.28 0.93
N ILE A 261 -28.60 -1.11 1.95
CA ILE A 261 -27.15 -1.08 1.80
C ILE A 261 -26.57 -2.20 2.63
N GLY A 262 -25.99 -3.19 1.95
CA GLY A 262 -25.40 -4.38 2.57
C GLY A 262 -23.98 -4.16 3.05
N PRO A 263 -23.40 -5.16 3.74
CA PRO A 263 -22.07 -5.05 4.34
C PRO A 263 -20.95 -4.93 3.28
N ASN A 264 -19.78 -4.47 3.75
CA ASN A 264 -18.55 -4.30 2.98
C ASN A 264 -18.65 -3.23 1.87
N THR A 265 -19.55 -2.26 2.05
CA THR A 265 -19.86 -1.23 1.05
C THR A 265 -19.19 0.10 1.39
N SER A 266 -18.57 0.71 0.38
CA SER A 266 -18.02 2.07 0.46
C SER A 266 -18.75 2.98 -0.53
N ILE A 267 -19.38 4.04 -0.02
CA ILE A 267 -20.13 5.04 -0.79
C ILE A 267 -19.40 6.36 -0.70
N GLY A 268 -19.02 6.91 -1.84
CA GLY A 268 -18.30 8.18 -1.91
C GLY A 268 -19.14 9.39 -1.51
N ASN A 269 -18.50 10.57 -1.48
CA ASN A 269 -19.19 11.83 -1.21
C ASN A 269 -20.17 12.22 -2.32
N ASN A 270 -21.12 13.09 -2.01
CA ASN A 270 -22.07 13.67 -2.97
C ASN A 270 -22.86 12.63 -3.76
N SER A 271 -23.17 11.50 -3.15
CA SER A 271 -23.90 10.39 -3.78
C SER A 271 -25.39 10.46 -3.45
N LYS A 272 -26.21 9.94 -4.38
CA LYS A 272 -27.64 9.74 -4.14
C LYS A 272 -28.00 8.29 -4.48
N LEU A 273 -28.47 7.55 -3.48
CA LEU A 273 -28.86 6.15 -3.61
C LEU A 273 -30.37 6.05 -3.55
N SER A 274 -30.97 5.41 -4.54
CA SER A 274 -32.43 5.21 -4.60
C SER A 274 -32.73 3.83 -5.16
N LYS A 275 -33.65 3.11 -4.54
CA LYS A 275 -34.13 1.78 -4.96
C LYS A 275 -32.99 0.77 -5.17
N CYS A 276 -32.00 0.77 -4.31
CA CYS A 276 -30.86 -0.14 -4.32
C CYS A 276 -30.93 -1.09 -3.11
#